data_0a56b03c96803a3caabddfd5cc97d167
#
_entry.id   0a56b03c96803a3caabddfd5cc97d167
#
_cell.length_a   1.000
_cell.length_b   1.000
_cell.length_c   1.000
_cell.angle_alpha   90.00
_cell.angle_beta   90.00
_cell.angle_gamma   90.00
#
_symmetry.space_group_name_H-M   'P 1'
#
loop_
_entity.id
_entity.type
_entity.pdbx_description
1 polymer ?
#
loop_
_entity_poly.entity_id
_entity_poly.type
_entity_poly.pdbx_seq_one_letter_code
_entity_poly.pdbx_strand_id
1 'polypeptide(L)'
;MTDEETLDPQDWTELRALAHRAVDDAVDYMASLRERPAWEHAPAHVKAHFAGPAPAGPQPVDEIYAEWLEYVRPYQLGNSHPRFWGWVLGTGTPMGVIAEMLAASTDAVCGIYSFVANNYVELQVLDWCKELLGYPLEAGGLLTSGCSASNLIALAVARNAKAGFDVRGEGLAGAPAGTGGAPERLTVYCSAEAHSSLTKAVELLGMGTSSLRRVPADDAMRIDLDALAGMVAEDRAAGLRPVCVVGVAGTTNTGSIDDLPGLADFCAAEDLWFHVDGAFGAWAAIAPESRRLVAGMERADSLAFDLHKWMNLTYPVGCVLVRDAQAQLDTFSLTPSYLAHGEGDRGLTAVDVPWLSDVGFELSRGFHALKVWMSLKEHGTEKFARVIQQNIDQARYLEGLVAAAPELEQALPAQLNIVCFRYVGRGGGGTAPDGAAQEDPDGAARDNAALDQLNKEIELELQERGIAVPSVSTINGRKYLHVAVANHRSRREDFDLLVREVVRLGGELSEG
;
A
#
# COMPACT_ATOMS: atom_id res chain seq x y z
N MET A 1 -7.27 -48.62 -25.20
CA MET A 1 -6.32 -47.57 -24.77
C MET A 1 -7.08 -46.80 -23.72
N THR A 2 -6.63 -46.74 -22.50
CA THR A 2 -7.20 -45.85 -21.50
C THR A 2 -6.87 -44.44 -21.98
N ASP A 3 -7.89 -43.64 -22.30
CA ASP A 3 -7.67 -42.25 -22.64
C ASP A 3 -6.94 -41.62 -21.45
N GLU A 4 -5.84 -40.90 -21.73
CA GLU A 4 -5.13 -40.17 -20.71
C GLU A 4 -6.03 -39.03 -20.21
N GLU A 5 -6.04 -38.79 -18.90
CA GLU A 5 -6.85 -37.72 -18.30
C GLU A 5 -6.19 -36.36 -18.52
N THR A 6 -7.01 -35.34 -18.78
CA THR A 6 -6.61 -33.94 -18.87
C THR A 6 -7.59 -33.07 -18.10
N LEU A 7 -7.16 -31.89 -17.68
CA LEU A 7 -8.02 -30.86 -17.08
C LEU A 7 -8.66 -29.94 -18.13
N ASP A 8 -8.30 -30.09 -19.39
CA ASP A 8 -8.92 -29.33 -20.48
C ASP A 8 -10.37 -29.77 -20.69
N PRO A 9 -11.28 -28.84 -21.06
CA PRO A 9 -12.66 -29.18 -21.32
C PRO A 9 -12.78 -30.05 -22.57
N GLN A 10 -13.68 -31.02 -22.54
CA GLN A 10 -14.00 -31.82 -23.71
C GLN A 10 -14.72 -31.01 -24.80
N ASP A 11 -15.52 -30.01 -24.39
CA ASP A 11 -16.19 -29.05 -25.29
C ASP A 11 -15.80 -27.60 -24.98
N TRP A 12 -14.94 -27.05 -25.82
CA TRP A 12 -14.52 -25.65 -25.75
C TRP A 12 -15.66 -24.67 -26.08
N THR A 13 -16.78 -25.13 -26.66
CA THR A 13 -17.91 -24.28 -27.00
C THR A 13 -18.66 -23.85 -25.76
N GLU A 14 -18.89 -24.76 -24.82
CA GLU A 14 -19.53 -24.49 -23.52
C GLU A 14 -18.67 -23.53 -22.69
N LEU A 15 -17.37 -23.81 -22.55
CA LEU A 15 -16.46 -22.94 -21.82
C LEU A 15 -16.40 -21.53 -22.42
N ARG A 16 -16.39 -21.42 -23.77
CA ARG A 16 -16.40 -20.13 -24.46
C ARG A 16 -17.69 -19.36 -24.17
N ALA A 17 -18.84 -20.02 -24.18
CA ALA A 17 -20.12 -19.38 -23.88
C ALA A 17 -20.16 -18.86 -22.43
N LEU A 18 -19.63 -19.62 -21.48
CA LEU A 18 -19.49 -19.19 -20.08
C LEU A 18 -18.52 -17.99 -19.96
N ALA A 19 -17.37 -18.04 -20.64
CA ALA A 19 -16.38 -16.95 -20.60
C ALA A 19 -16.95 -15.63 -21.13
N HIS A 20 -17.74 -15.66 -22.23
CA HIS A 20 -18.41 -14.48 -22.76
C HIS A 20 -19.40 -13.89 -21.73
N ARG A 21 -20.25 -14.72 -21.10
CA ARG A 21 -21.16 -14.26 -20.04
C ARG A 21 -20.40 -13.66 -18.87
N ALA A 22 -19.32 -14.29 -18.42
CA ALA A 22 -18.53 -13.82 -17.30
C ALA A 22 -17.89 -12.45 -17.60
N VAL A 23 -17.45 -12.22 -18.84
CA VAL A 23 -16.92 -10.91 -19.28
C VAL A 23 -18.03 -9.86 -19.30
N ASP A 24 -19.19 -10.18 -19.88
CA ASP A 24 -20.33 -9.26 -19.92
C ASP A 24 -20.78 -8.89 -18.50
N ASP A 25 -20.97 -9.87 -17.62
CA ASP A 25 -21.32 -9.66 -16.21
C ASP A 25 -20.28 -8.84 -15.44
N ALA A 26 -18.99 -9.02 -15.72
CA ALA A 26 -17.92 -8.24 -15.10
C ALA A 26 -17.93 -6.78 -15.57
N VAL A 27 -18.17 -6.53 -16.85
CA VAL A 27 -18.29 -5.17 -17.42
C VAL A 27 -19.52 -4.47 -16.85
N ASP A 28 -20.68 -5.14 -16.82
CA ASP A 28 -21.93 -4.62 -16.27
C ASP A 28 -21.79 -4.32 -14.76
N TYR A 29 -21.10 -5.18 -14.01
CA TYR A 29 -20.78 -4.93 -12.61
C TYR A 29 -19.98 -3.64 -12.43
N MET A 30 -18.90 -3.46 -13.20
CA MET A 30 -18.06 -2.26 -13.12
C MET A 30 -18.82 -1.00 -13.55
N ALA A 31 -19.67 -1.10 -14.57
CA ALA A 31 -20.49 0.01 -15.07
C ALA A 31 -21.55 0.47 -14.04
N SER A 32 -22.08 -0.46 -13.25
CA SER A 32 -23.15 -0.20 -12.28
C SER A 32 -22.66 0.07 -10.83
N LEU A 33 -21.36 0.23 -10.61
CA LEU A 33 -20.80 0.40 -9.26
C LEU A 33 -21.44 1.54 -8.47
N ARG A 34 -21.74 2.66 -9.11
CA ARG A 34 -22.30 3.86 -8.46
C ARG A 34 -23.72 3.66 -7.92
N GLU A 35 -24.50 2.79 -8.56
CA GLU A 35 -25.89 2.47 -8.19
C GLU A 35 -25.98 1.39 -7.10
N ARG A 36 -24.85 0.76 -6.75
CA ARG A 36 -24.77 -0.27 -5.72
C ARG A 36 -24.58 0.35 -4.33
N PRO A 37 -24.86 -0.40 -3.24
CA PRO A 37 -24.36 -0.02 -1.92
C PRO A 37 -22.84 0.04 -1.91
N ALA A 38 -22.27 0.96 -1.12
CA ALA A 38 -20.82 1.10 -1.01
C ALA A 38 -20.16 -0.14 -0.38
N TRP A 39 -20.91 -0.82 0.47
CA TRP A 39 -20.55 -2.10 1.07
C TRP A 39 -21.82 -2.85 1.49
N GLU A 40 -21.74 -4.17 1.53
CA GLU A 40 -22.83 -5.04 1.96
C GLU A 40 -22.27 -6.16 2.86
N HIS A 41 -22.88 -6.30 4.04
CA HIS A 41 -22.48 -7.34 5.00
C HIS A 41 -22.85 -8.73 4.49
N ALA A 42 -21.90 -9.66 4.47
CA ALA A 42 -22.18 -11.05 4.12
C ALA A 42 -23.03 -11.73 5.20
N PRO A 43 -24.28 -12.14 4.89
CA PRO A 43 -25.17 -12.75 5.88
C PRO A 43 -24.72 -14.15 6.31
N ALA A 44 -25.25 -14.66 7.42
CA ALA A 44 -24.81 -15.90 8.04
C ALA A 44 -24.88 -17.11 7.10
N HIS A 45 -25.84 -17.16 6.16
CA HIS A 45 -25.96 -18.26 5.21
C HIS A 45 -24.80 -18.31 4.21
N VAL A 46 -24.21 -17.16 3.84
CA VAL A 46 -23.03 -17.08 2.98
C VAL A 46 -21.82 -17.74 3.69
N LYS A 47 -21.62 -17.42 4.97
CA LYS A 47 -20.57 -18.07 5.78
C LYS A 47 -20.79 -19.59 5.88
N ALA A 48 -22.05 -20.02 6.06
CA ALA A 48 -22.40 -21.43 6.15
C ALA A 48 -22.15 -22.18 4.83
N HIS A 49 -22.39 -21.52 3.69
CA HIS A 49 -22.12 -22.11 2.36
C HIS A 49 -20.65 -22.49 2.18
N PHE A 50 -19.72 -21.65 2.65
CA PHE A 50 -18.28 -21.90 2.55
C PHE A 50 -17.69 -22.81 3.66
N ALA A 51 -18.51 -23.44 4.49
CA ALA A 51 -18.05 -24.36 5.55
C ALA A 51 -18.00 -25.84 5.12
N GLY A 52 -18.29 -26.14 3.84
CA GLY A 52 -18.31 -27.49 3.30
C GLY A 52 -16.91 -28.12 3.14
N PRO A 53 -16.84 -29.45 3.01
CA PRO A 53 -15.59 -30.15 2.69
C PRO A 53 -15.18 -29.89 1.24
N ALA A 54 -13.94 -30.26 0.89
CA ALA A 54 -13.50 -30.26 -0.50
C ALA A 54 -14.40 -31.15 -1.37
N PRO A 55 -14.78 -30.72 -2.59
CA PRO A 55 -15.64 -31.51 -3.47
C PRO A 55 -14.93 -32.78 -3.91
N ALA A 56 -15.59 -33.95 -3.73
CA ALA A 56 -15.06 -35.26 -4.13
C ALA A 56 -15.36 -35.57 -5.62
N GLY A 57 -16.27 -34.84 -6.25
CA GLY A 57 -16.66 -35.03 -7.64
C GLY A 57 -16.85 -33.68 -8.36
N PRO A 58 -16.96 -33.71 -9.70
CA PRO A 58 -17.15 -32.50 -10.48
C PRO A 58 -18.54 -31.90 -10.28
N GLN A 59 -18.63 -30.57 -10.43
CA GLN A 59 -19.88 -29.81 -10.54
C GLN A 59 -19.99 -29.20 -11.94
N PRO A 60 -21.20 -29.01 -12.47
CA PRO A 60 -21.40 -28.27 -13.72
C PRO A 60 -20.84 -26.85 -13.62
N VAL A 61 -20.13 -26.38 -14.65
CA VAL A 61 -19.48 -25.06 -14.63
C VAL A 61 -20.47 -23.91 -14.48
N ASP A 62 -21.70 -24.06 -15.00
CA ASP A 62 -22.78 -23.07 -14.84
C ASP A 62 -23.24 -22.95 -13.38
N GLU A 63 -23.27 -24.04 -12.62
CA GLU A 63 -23.61 -24.05 -11.20
C GLU A 63 -22.50 -23.36 -10.38
N ILE A 64 -21.23 -23.67 -10.67
CA ILE A 64 -20.08 -23.01 -10.02
C ILE A 64 -20.12 -21.50 -10.27
N TYR A 65 -20.45 -21.09 -11.50
CA TYR A 65 -20.57 -19.68 -11.84
C TYR A 65 -21.76 -19.01 -11.15
N ALA A 66 -22.90 -19.71 -11.06
CA ALA A 66 -24.06 -19.21 -10.32
C ALA A 66 -23.78 -19.04 -8.81
N GLU A 67 -23.04 -19.98 -8.19
CA GLU A 67 -22.59 -19.83 -6.81
C GLU A 67 -21.71 -18.58 -6.61
N TRP A 68 -20.80 -18.31 -7.54
CA TRP A 68 -19.99 -17.09 -7.49
C TRP A 68 -20.84 -15.82 -7.57
N LEU A 69 -21.84 -15.78 -8.47
CA LEU A 69 -22.76 -14.66 -8.62
C LEU A 69 -23.60 -14.42 -7.37
N GLU A 70 -24.03 -15.50 -6.68
CA GLU A 70 -24.91 -15.44 -5.51
C GLU A 70 -24.15 -15.19 -4.21
N TYR A 71 -23.05 -15.95 -3.97
CA TYR A 71 -22.40 -15.98 -2.65
C TYR A 71 -21.09 -15.19 -2.57
N VAL A 72 -20.45 -14.85 -3.70
CA VAL A 72 -19.14 -14.18 -3.69
C VAL A 72 -19.23 -12.74 -4.16
N ARG A 73 -19.79 -12.52 -5.35
CA ARG A 73 -19.78 -11.20 -5.99
C ARG A 73 -20.43 -10.08 -5.19
N PRO A 74 -21.59 -10.26 -4.51
CA PRO A 74 -22.26 -9.18 -3.78
C PRO A 74 -21.48 -8.73 -2.53
N TYR A 75 -20.80 -9.64 -1.85
CA TYR A 75 -20.22 -9.46 -0.52
C TYR A 75 -18.72 -9.19 -0.55
N GLN A 76 -18.25 -8.44 -1.53
CA GLN A 76 -16.86 -8.03 -1.64
C GLN A 76 -16.56 -6.83 -0.72
N LEU A 77 -15.26 -6.52 -0.55
CA LEU A 77 -14.80 -5.37 0.24
C LEU A 77 -15.41 -4.03 -0.23
N GLY A 78 -15.74 -3.91 -1.51
CA GLY A 78 -16.36 -2.72 -2.08
C GLY A 78 -15.37 -1.60 -2.46
N ASN A 79 -14.07 -1.83 -2.40
CA ASN A 79 -13.05 -0.79 -2.68
C ASN A 79 -13.11 -0.21 -4.10
N SER A 80 -13.79 -0.85 -5.04
CA SER A 80 -14.06 -0.30 -6.38
C SER A 80 -15.20 0.72 -6.42
N HIS A 81 -16.05 0.80 -5.37
CA HIS A 81 -17.18 1.72 -5.30
C HIS A 81 -16.71 3.18 -5.12
N PRO A 82 -17.32 4.18 -5.82
CA PRO A 82 -16.88 5.58 -5.77
C PRO A 82 -16.89 6.23 -4.39
N ARG A 83 -17.64 5.73 -3.43
CA ARG A 83 -17.72 6.21 -2.04
C ARG A 83 -17.00 5.32 -1.03
N PHE A 84 -16.04 4.51 -1.51
CA PHE A 84 -15.14 3.78 -0.64
C PHE A 84 -13.84 4.58 -0.46
N TRP A 85 -13.54 4.99 0.78
CA TRP A 85 -12.38 5.81 1.14
C TRP A 85 -11.65 5.31 2.40
N GLY A 86 -12.03 4.13 2.87
CA GLY A 86 -11.38 3.52 4.04
C GLY A 86 -9.94 3.12 3.74
N TRP A 87 -9.09 3.31 4.72
CA TRP A 87 -7.64 3.03 4.63
C TRP A 87 -7.00 3.75 3.44
N VAL A 88 -6.07 3.12 2.73
CA VAL A 88 -5.55 3.63 1.45
C VAL A 88 -5.56 2.47 0.45
N LEU A 89 -6.63 2.36 -0.31
CA LEU A 89 -6.88 1.29 -1.27
C LEU A 89 -7.15 1.85 -2.66
N GLY A 90 -6.60 1.19 -3.67
CA GLY A 90 -6.96 1.45 -5.07
C GLY A 90 -8.24 0.73 -5.48
N THR A 91 -8.74 1.07 -6.65
CA THR A 91 -10.08 0.68 -7.11
C THR A 91 -10.07 -0.23 -8.35
N GLY A 92 -8.90 -0.47 -8.92
CA GLY A 92 -8.78 -1.19 -10.19
C GLY A 92 -9.27 -0.40 -11.41
N THR A 93 -8.86 -0.83 -12.59
CA THR A 93 -9.30 -0.30 -13.89
C THR A 93 -9.91 -1.41 -14.75
N PRO A 94 -10.81 -1.10 -15.70
CA PRO A 94 -11.34 -2.11 -16.64
C PRO A 94 -10.24 -2.80 -17.45
N MET A 95 -9.21 -2.06 -17.90
CA MET A 95 -8.07 -2.64 -18.61
C MET A 95 -7.28 -3.60 -17.73
N GLY A 96 -7.20 -3.33 -16.42
CA GLY A 96 -6.57 -4.25 -15.46
C GLY A 96 -7.26 -5.61 -15.42
N VAL A 97 -8.58 -5.67 -15.50
CA VAL A 97 -9.35 -6.92 -15.57
C VAL A 97 -9.02 -7.72 -16.85
N ILE A 98 -8.96 -7.04 -18.00
CA ILE A 98 -8.58 -7.66 -19.26
C ILE A 98 -7.14 -8.18 -19.19
N ALA A 99 -6.22 -7.41 -18.65
CA ALA A 99 -4.83 -7.81 -18.51
C ALA A 99 -4.65 -9.04 -17.60
N GLU A 100 -5.39 -9.13 -16.49
CA GLU A 100 -5.38 -10.30 -15.60
C GLU A 100 -5.88 -11.56 -16.32
N MET A 101 -6.97 -11.46 -17.07
CA MET A 101 -7.47 -12.57 -17.89
C MET A 101 -6.42 -13.04 -18.92
N LEU A 102 -5.74 -12.11 -19.60
CA LEU A 102 -4.71 -12.44 -20.58
C LEU A 102 -3.48 -13.05 -19.90
N ALA A 103 -3.03 -12.52 -18.76
CA ALA A 103 -1.94 -13.07 -17.99
C ALA A 103 -2.22 -14.51 -17.54
N ALA A 104 -3.43 -14.74 -17.00
CA ALA A 104 -3.86 -16.08 -16.57
C ALA A 104 -3.94 -17.07 -17.75
N SER A 105 -4.35 -16.61 -18.94
CA SER A 105 -4.47 -17.48 -20.13
C SER A 105 -3.13 -18.02 -20.64
N THR A 106 -2.02 -17.38 -20.30
CA THR A 106 -0.67 -17.81 -20.67
C THR A 106 0.06 -18.55 -19.56
N ASP A 107 -0.51 -18.56 -18.34
CA ASP A 107 0.09 -19.16 -17.13
C ASP A 107 1.59 -18.81 -16.97
N ALA A 108 1.93 -17.53 -17.25
CA ALA A 108 3.32 -17.11 -17.38
C ALA A 108 4.01 -17.04 -16.03
N VAL A 109 5.11 -17.75 -15.87
CA VAL A 109 6.06 -17.60 -14.76
C VAL A 109 7.03 -16.47 -15.11
N CYS A 110 7.13 -15.46 -14.25
CA CYS A 110 8.00 -14.30 -14.45
C CYS A 110 9.21 -14.37 -13.52
N GLY A 111 10.33 -13.81 -14.01
CA GLY A 111 11.55 -13.63 -13.21
C GLY A 111 12.64 -14.65 -13.44
N ILE A 112 12.35 -15.77 -14.08
CA ILE A 112 13.32 -16.78 -14.49
C ILE A 112 13.36 -16.88 -16.01
N TYR A 113 14.46 -17.38 -16.55
CA TYR A 113 14.73 -17.53 -17.98
C TYR A 113 14.86 -16.19 -18.72
N SER A 114 15.87 -16.12 -19.57
CA SER A 114 16.02 -15.06 -20.56
C SER A 114 15.15 -15.34 -21.81
N PHE A 115 15.05 -14.36 -22.69
CA PHE A 115 14.35 -14.46 -23.97
C PHE A 115 12.85 -14.75 -23.90
N VAL A 116 12.20 -14.43 -22.75
CA VAL A 116 10.76 -14.50 -22.59
C VAL A 116 10.15 -13.10 -22.47
N ALA A 117 9.12 -12.83 -23.25
CA ALA A 117 8.54 -11.49 -23.41
C ALA A 117 8.03 -10.87 -22.09
N ASN A 118 7.51 -11.70 -21.18
CA ASN A 118 7.02 -11.25 -19.87
C ASN A 118 8.13 -10.59 -19.02
N ASN A 119 9.38 -11.07 -19.08
CA ASN A 119 10.50 -10.45 -18.39
C ASN A 119 10.86 -9.09 -19.02
N TYR A 120 10.86 -8.98 -20.33
CA TYR A 120 11.10 -7.69 -21.00
C TYR A 120 10.01 -6.67 -20.70
N VAL A 121 8.75 -7.09 -20.58
CA VAL A 121 7.66 -6.21 -20.15
C VAL A 121 7.88 -5.73 -18.72
N GLU A 122 8.32 -6.60 -17.79
CA GLU A 122 8.59 -6.18 -16.42
C GLU A 122 9.76 -5.20 -16.34
N LEU A 123 10.86 -5.46 -17.06
CA LEU A 123 11.99 -4.54 -17.12
C LEU A 123 11.59 -3.17 -17.66
N GLN A 124 10.78 -3.13 -18.74
CA GLN A 124 10.27 -1.88 -19.29
C GLN A 124 9.39 -1.14 -18.28
N VAL A 125 8.53 -1.84 -17.55
CA VAL A 125 7.69 -1.24 -16.50
C VAL A 125 8.54 -0.68 -15.36
N LEU A 126 9.59 -1.36 -14.95
CA LEU A 126 10.54 -0.88 -13.95
C LEU A 126 11.24 0.41 -14.41
N ASP A 127 11.68 0.47 -15.67
CA ASP A 127 12.28 1.67 -16.23
C ASP A 127 11.28 2.84 -16.28
N TRP A 128 10.04 2.59 -16.68
CA TRP A 128 8.98 3.61 -16.63
C TRP A 128 8.73 4.12 -15.20
N CYS A 129 8.72 3.24 -14.22
CA CYS A 129 8.58 3.66 -12.81
C CYS A 129 9.76 4.54 -12.36
N LYS A 130 11.00 4.18 -12.72
CA LYS A 130 12.19 4.99 -12.44
C LYS A 130 12.08 6.38 -13.07
N GLU A 131 11.75 6.46 -14.36
CA GLU A 131 11.56 7.72 -15.08
C GLU A 131 10.49 8.60 -14.43
N LEU A 132 9.32 8.03 -14.13
CA LEU A 132 8.19 8.76 -13.55
C LEU A 132 8.47 9.31 -12.15
N LEU A 133 9.24 8.56 -11.35
CA LEU A 133 9.60 8.95 -9.99
C LEU A 133 10.91 9.73 -9.90
N GLY A 134 11.61 9.94 -11.02
CA GLY A 134 12.90 10.62 -11.07
C GLY A 134 14.04 9.81 -10.43
N TYR A 135 13.89 8.49 -10.38
CA TYR A 135 14.88 7.58 -9.81
C TYR A 135 15.92 7.16 -10.86
N PRO A 136 17.18 6.84 -10.47
CA PRO A 136 18.21 6.48 -11.45
C PRO A 136 17.85 5.28 -12.31
N LEU A 137 18.07 5.36 -13.63
CA LEU A 137 17.72 4.28 -14.56
C LEU A 137 18.58 3.02 -14.37
N GLU A 138 19.83 3.19 -13.91
CA GLU A 138 20.74 2.10 -13.58
C GLU A 138 20.39 1.35 -12.28
N ALA A 139 19.44 1.85 -11.49
CA ALA A 139 19.00 1.21 -10.27
C ALA A 139 18.39 -0.16 -10.55
N GLY A 140 18.56 -1.09 -9.61
CA GLY A 140 17.83 -2.35 -9.55
C GLY A 140 16.33 -2.13 -9.26
N GLY A 141 15.57 -3.18 -9.38
CA GLY A 141 14.14 -3.13 -9.05
C GLY A 141 13.44 -4.46 -9.25
N LEU A 142 12.26 -4.56 -8.65
CA LEU A 142 11.41 -5.75 -8.74
C LEU A 142 9.95 -5.38 -8.52
N LEU A 143 9.05 -5.90 -9.35
CA LEU A 143 7.62 -5.88 -9.02
C LEU A 143 7.32 -6.92 -7.94
N THR A 144 6.49 -6.56 -6.99
CA THR A 144 6.15 -7.37 -5.82
C THR A 144 4.64 -7.49 -5.67
N SER A 145 4.19 -8.30 -4.73
CA SER A 145 2.78 -8.40 -4.36
C SER A 145 2.25 -7.15 -3.61
N GLY A 146 3.12 -6.23 -3.20
CA GLY A 146 2.76 -4.99 -2.51
C GLY A 146 3.87 -4.47 -1.62
N CYS A 147 3.69 -3.27 -1.10
CA CYS A 147 4.72 -2.53 -0.36
C CYS A 147 5.22 -3.27 0.89
N SER A 148 4.43 -4.17 1.48
CA SER A 148 4.92 -5.01 2.58
C SER A 148 6.07 -5.92 2.15
N ALA A 149 5.98 -6.53 0.96
CA ALA A 149 7.07 -7.32 0.38
C ALA A 149 8.21 -6.41 -0.09
N SER A 150 7.89 -5.25 -0.67
CA SER A 150 8.87 -4.25 -1.10
C SER A 150 9.72 -3.74 0.07
N ASN A 151 9.10 -3.39 1.20
CA ASN A 151 9.79 -2.96 2.41
C ASN A 151 10.67 -4.09 3.00
N LEU A 152 10.19 -5.34 2.98
CA LEU A 152 10.98 -6.50 3.42
C LEU A 152 12.25 -6.66 2.57
N ILE A 153 12.13 -6.57 1.24
CA ILE A 153 13.27 -6.66 0.31
C ILE A 153 14.23 -5.51 0.57
N ALA A 154 13.74 -4.27 0.63
CA ALA A 154 14.55 -3.08 0.87
C ALA A 154 15.33 -3.17 2.20
N LEU A 155 14.67 -3.58 3.29
CA LEU A 155 15.32 -3.72 4.59
C LEU A 155 16.29 -4.92 4.64
N ALA A 156 16.08 -5.98 3.86
CA ALA A 156 17.03 -7.06 3.70
C ALA A 156 18.32 -6.56 3.03
N VAL A 157 18.18 -5.77 1.96
CA VAL A 157 19.34 -5.14 1.27
C VAL A 157 20.06 -4.17 2.20
N ALA A 158 19.32 -3.28 2.86
CA ALA A 158 19.88 -2.32 3.82
C ALA A 158 20.66 -3.02 4.94
N ARG A 159 20.08 -4.07 5.53
CA ARG A 159 20.72 -4.90 6.54
C ARG A 159 22.04 -5.47 6.04
N ASN A 160 22.03 -6.13 4.89
CA ASN A 160 23.21 -6.79 4.34
C ASN A 160 24.31 -5.77 3.95
N ALA A 161 23.91 -4.64 3.33
CA ALA A 161 24.84 -3.60 2.90
C ALA A 161 25.52 -2.86 4.08
N LYS A 162 24.82 -2.69 5.22
CA LYS A 162 25.28 -1.87 6.35
C LYS A 162 25.64 -2.68 7.60
N ALA A 163 25.47 -4.00 7.61
CA ALA A 163 25.79 -4.84 8.77
C ALA A 163 27.27 -4.82 9.13
N GLY A 164 28.17 -4.71 8.15
CA GLY A 164 29.63 -4.74 8.36
C GLY A 164 30.19 -6.15 8.62
N PHE A 165 29.39 -7.19 8.44
CA PHE A 165 29.77 -8.61 8.53
C PHE A 165 28.90 -9.45 7.58
N ASP A 166 29.30 -10.71 7.32
CA ASP A 166 28.57 -11.60 6.42
C ASP A 166 27.28 -12.15 7.03
N VAL A 167 26.20 -11.37 6.90
CA VAL A 167 24.86 -11.79 7.39
C VAL A 167 24.34 -13.02 6.61
N ARG A 168 24.70 -13.18 5.35
CA ARG A 168 24.22 -14.33 4.54
C ARG A 168 24.85 -15.65 4.97
N GLY A 169 26.14 -15.63 5.25
CA GLY A 169 26.89 -16.83 5.65
C GLY A 169 26.71 -17.18 7.13
N GLU A 170 26.74 -16.19 7.99
CA GLU A 170 26.83 -16.36 9.44
C GLU A 170 25.55 -16.03 10.19
N GLY A 171 24.56 -15.44 9.51
CA GLY A 171 23.35 -14.91 10.15
C GLY A 171 23.65 -13.75 11.10
N LEU A 172 22.66 -13.29 11.86
CA LEU A 172 22.86 -12.21 12.85
C LEU A 172 23.70 -12.67 14.07
N ALA A 173 23.86 -13.96 14.27
CA ALA A 173 24.73 -14.52 15.32
C ALA A 173 26.21 -14.31 15.03
N GLY A 174 26.60 -14.11 13.77
CA GLY A 174 27.97 -13.79 13.32
C GLY A 174 28.37 -12.33 13.55
N ALA A 175 27.48 -11.51 14.11
CA ALA A 175 27.81 -10.12 14.42
C ALA A 175 29.02 -10.03 15.36
N PRO A 176 29.96 -9.08 15.13
CA PRO A 176 31.09 -8.85 16.03
C PRO A 176 30.62 -8.64 17.46
N ALA A 177 31.47 -8.96 18.41
CA ALA A 177 31.19 -8.70 19.82
C ALA A 177 31.14 -7.18 20.07
N GLY A 178 29.98 -6.69 20.47
CA GLY A 178 29.77 -5.31 20.88
C GLY A 178 30.22 -5.05 22.33
N THR A 179 29.86 -3.92 22.87
CA THR A 179 30.15 -3.51 24.23
C THR A 179 29.58 -4.53 25.22
N GLY A 180 30.43 -5.15 26.02
CA GLY A 180 30.02 -6.19 26.99
C GLY A 180 30.08 -7.64 26.46
N GLY A 181 30.59 -7.88 25.23
CA GLY A 181 30.83 -9.22 24.67
C GLY A 181 29.61 -9.90 24.06
N ALA A 182 28.45 -9.24 24.01
CA ALA A 182 27.29 -9.70 23.26
C ALA A 182 27.43 -9.32 21.76
N PRO A 183 26.78 -10.06 20.82
CA PRO A 183 26.74 -9.66 19.42
C PRO A 183 26.17 -8.25 19.23
N GLU A 184 26.80 -7.46 18.33
CA GLU A 184 26.34 -6.12 17.99
C GLU A 184 24.95 -6.20 17.34
N ARG A 185 24.01 -5.40 17.83
CA ARG A 185 22.63 -5.41 17.34
C ARG A 185 22.42 -4.30 16.32
N LEU A 186 21.83 -4.65 15.20
CA LEU A 186 21.47 -3.70 14.15
C LEU A 186 20.19 -2.94 14.50
N THR A 187 20.13 -1.64 14.21
CA THR A 187 18.93 -0.82 14.44
C THR A 187 18.46 -0.11 13.17
N VAL A 188 17.13 -0.02 13.03
CA VAL A 188 16.42 0.66 11.96
C VAL A 188 15.52 1.73 12.58
N TYR A 189 15.46 2.91 12.01
CA TYR A 189 14.69 4.04 12.53
C TYR A 189 13.55 4.39 11.58
N CYS A 190 12.39 4.71 12.13
CA CYS A 190 11.24 5.21 11.37
C CYS A 190 10.35 6.07 12.26
N SER A 191 9.50 6.90 11.66
CA SER A 191 8.49 7.66 12.41
C SER A 191 7.58 6.74 13.24
N ALA A 192 7.07 7.25 14.37
CA ALA A 192 5.99 6.61 15.12
C ALA A 192 4.76 6.33 14.24
N GLU A 193 4.53 7.16 13.22
CA GLU A 193 3.43 7.05 12.26
C GLU A 193 3.69 6.06 11.11
N ALA A 194 4.87 5.46 11.03
CA ALA A 194 5.21 4.53 9.95
C ALA A 194 4.39 3.24 10.02
N HIS A 195 4.09 2.69 8.84
CA HIS A 195 3.23 1.52 8.67
C HIS A 195 3.79 0.25 9.36
N SER A 196 2.89 -0.60 9.85
CA SER A 196 3.22 -1.85 10.57
C SER A 196 4.00 -2.88 9.74
N SER A 197 4.05 -2.75 8.41
CA SER A 197 4.88 -3.61 7.55
C SER A 197 6.36 -3.58 7.92
N LEU A 198 6.87 -2.45 8.41
CA LEU A 198 8.26 -2.33 8.86
C LEU A 198 8.53 -3.19 10.11
N THR A 199 7.58 -3.24 11.05
CA THR A 199 7.68 -4.14 12.22
C THR A 199 7.76 -5.60 11.77
N LYS A 200 6.85 -6.02 10.88
CA LYS A 200 6.86 -7.38 10.32
C LYS A 200 8.16 -7.68 9.58
N ALA A 201 8.70 -6.70 8.83
CA ALA A 201 9.94 -6.88 8.09
C ALA A 201 11.13 -7.13 9.02
N VAL A 202 11.32 -6.34 10.08
CA VAL A 202 12.43 -6.55 11.03
C VAL A 202 12.27 -7.86 11.83
N GLU A 203 11.04 -8.30 12.11
CA GLU A 203 10.76 -9.60 12.72
C GLU A 203 11.16 -10.75 11.78
N LEU A 204 10.69 -10.72 10.53
CA LEU A 204 10.99 -11.73 9.51
C LEU A 204 12.49 -11.80 9.18
N LEU A 205 13.17 -10.67 9.21
CA LEU A 205 14.63 -10.59 9.02
C LEU A 205 15.44 -11.07 10.25
N GLY A 206 14.79 -11.49 11.31
CA GLY A 206 15.43 -11.98 12.54
C GLY A 206 16.07 -10.89 13.39
N MET A 207 15.86 -9.62 13.07
CA MET A 207 16.40 -8.49 13.83
C MET A 207 15.65 -8.27 15.16
N GLY A 208 14.35 -8.64 15.19
CA GLY A 208 13.45 -8.44 16.32
C GLY A 208 12.86 -7.03 16.40
N THR A 209 11.69 -6.89 17.03
CA THR A 209 10.95 -5.62 17.12
C THR A 209 11.72 -4.51 17.84
N SER A 210 12.57 -4.86 18.83
CA SER A 210 13.41 -3.89 19.54
C SER A 210 14.51 -3.26 18.69
N SER A 211 14.78 -3.80 17.50
CA SER A 211 15.67 -3.18 16.50
C SER A 211 15.00 -2.07 15.73
N LEU A 212 13.67 -2.02 15.69
CA LEU A 212 12.93 -0.94 15.06
C LEU A 212 12.68 0.19 16.05
N ARG A 213 13.42 1.27 15.89
CA ARG A 213 13.37 2.46 16.74
C ARG A 213 12.30 3.41 16.21
N ARG A 214 11.23 3.60 17.00
CA ARG A 214 10.15 4.54 16.67
C ARG A 214 10.57 5.93 17.12
N VAL A 215 10.88 6.79 16.14
CA VAL A 215 11.21 8.19 16.38
C VAL A 215 9.92 8.97 16.60
N PRO A 216 9.83 9.86 17.60
CA PRO A 216 8.68 10.74 17.77
C PRO A 216 8.34 11.50 16.48
N ALA A 217 7.05 11.79 16.31
CA ALA A 217 6.58 12.66 15.25
C ALA A 217 6.41 14.10 15.77
N ASP A 218 6.59 15.08 14.88
CA ASP A 218 6.29 16.49 15.14
C ASP A 218 4.76 16.76 15.11
N ASP A 219 4.35 18.01 15.36
CA ASP A 219 2.93 18.43 15.33
C ASP A 219 2.26 18.23 13.95
N ALA A 220 3.04 18.10 12.88
CA ALA A 220 2.59 17.80 11.53
C ALA A 220 2.61 16.30 11.21
N MET A 221 2.82 15.43 12.21
CA MET A 221 2.92 13.97 12.09
C MET A 221 4.07 13.50 11.17
N ARG A 222 5.18 14.24 11.13
CA ARG A 222 6.40 13.90 10.42
C ARG A 222 7.46 13.46 11.40
N ILE A 223 8.42 12.65 10.95
CA ILE A 223 9.57 12.25 11.77
C ILE A 223 10.32 13.48 12.31
N ASP A 224 10.60 13.52 13.60
CA ASP A 224 11.41 14.57 14.23
C ASP A 224 12.90 14.29 13.99
N LEU A 225 13.57 15.14 13.20
CA LEU A 225 14.99 14.97 12.84
C LEU A 225 15.93 15.16 14.02
N ASP A 226 15.62 16.03 14.97
CA ASP A 226 16.45 16.25 16.15
C ASP A 226 16.36 15.04 17.09
N ALA A 227 15.16 14.50 17.28
CA ALA A 227 14.95 13.27 18.04
C ALA A 227 15.65 12.07 17.35
N LEU A 228 15.58 11.96 16.01
CA LEU A 228 16.28 10.94 15.25
C LEU A 228 17.80 11.01 15.50
N ALA A 229 18.39 12.19 15.40
CA ALA A 229 19.82 12.39 15.61
C ALA A 229 20.24 11.98 17.03
N GLY A 230 19.45 12.38 18.04
CA GLY A 230 19.66 11.98 19.43
C GLY A 230 19.63 10.45 19.60
N MET A 231 18.61 9.78 19.07
CA MET A 231 18.46 8.32 19.18
C MET A 231 19.59 7.56 18.48
N VAL A 232 20.04 8.02 17.33
CA VAL A 232 21.19 7.40 16.60
C VAL A 232 22.47 7.54 17.41
N ALA A 233 22.73 8.72 18.01
CA ALA A 233 23.90 8.95 18.84
C ALA A 233 23.87 8.09 20.14
N GLU A 234 22.73 7.98 20.78
CA GLU A 234 22.53 7.14 21.97
C GLU A 234 22.75 5.65 21.66
N ASP A 235 22.19 5.15 20.57
CA ASP A 235 22.35 3.75 20.16
C ASP A 235 23.81 3.42 19.86
N ARG A 236 24.55 4.29 19.17
CA ARG A 236 26.00 4.12 18.95
C ARG A 236 26.80 4.11 20.26
N ALA A 237 26.47 5.03 21.18
CA ALA A 237 27.12 5.08 22.49
C ALA A 237 26.82 3.81 23.33
N ALA A 238 25.65 3.19 23.12
CA ALA A 238 25.27 1.91 23.71
C ALA A 238 25.90 0.69 23.01
N GLY A 239 26.66 0.86 21.93
CA GLY A 239 27.30 -0.22 21.17
C GLY A 239 26.34 -0.94 20.21
N LEU A 240 25.25 -0.28 19.82
CA LEU A 240 24.37 -0.75 18.76
C LEU A 240 24.85 -0.21 17.40
N ARG A 241 24.45 -0.86 16.34
CA ARG A 241 24.81 -0.46 14.98
C ARG A 241 23.57 0.05 14.23
N PRO A 242 23.40 1.37 14.11
CA PRO A 242 22.45 1.97 13.18
C PRO A 242 22.75 1.56 11.72
N VAL A 243 21.73 1.06 11.00
CA VAL A 243 21.91 0.59 9.61
C VAL A 243 20.99 1.29 8.63
N CYS A 244 19.78 1.71 9.03
CA CYS A 244 18.80 2.24 8.11
C CYS A 244 17.88 3.26 8.78
N VAL A 245 17.53 4.31 8.05
CA VAL A 245 16.42 5.21 8.37
C VAL A 245 15.35 5.06 7.27
N VAL A 246 14.09 4.94 7.70
CA VAL A 246 12.93 4.88 6.79
C VAL A 246 12.18 6.20 6.88
N GLY A 247 12.18 6.95 5.78
CA GLY A 247 11.31 8.09 5.58
C GLY A 247 9.98 7.67 4.94
N VAL A 248 8.90 8.33 5.29
CA VAL A 248 7.56 8.02 4.77
C VAL A 248 7.10 9.12 3.83
N ALA A 249 6.76 8.74 2.59
CA ALA A 249 6.11 9.63 1.63
C ALA A 249 4.60 9.36 1.66
N GLY A 250 3.91 9.94 2.64
CA GLY A 250 2.49 9.77 2.89
C GLY A 250 2.17 8.68 3.93
N THR A 251 1.98 9.09 5.19
CA THR A 251 1.56 8.18 6.26
C THR A 251 0.12 7.70 6.04
N THR A 252 -0.18 6.48 6.45
CA THR A 252 -1.52 5.91 6.28
C THR A 252 -2.58 6.67 7.07
N ASN A 253 -2.24 7.20 8.24
CA ASN A 253 -3.19 7.86 9.12
C ASN A 253 -3.57 9.28 8.66
N THR A 254 -2.60 10.06 8.16
CA THR A 254 -2.80 11.50 7.94
C THR A 254 -2.36 11.98 6.55
N GLY A 255 -1.66 11.13 5.79
CA GLY A 255 -1.04 11.54 4.52
C GLY A 255 0.21 12.41 4.71
N SER A 256 0.71 12.55 5.94
CA SER A 256 1.91 13.34 6.23
C SER A 256 3.13 12.80 5.50
N ILE A 257 4.01 13.70 5.08
CA ILE A 257 5.24 13.36 4.37
C ILE A 257 6.41 13.85 5.22
N ASP A 258 7.35 12.96 5.51
CA ASP A 258 8.56 13.29 6.23
C ASP A 258 9.43 14.28 5.43
N ASP A 259 10.34 15.00 6.10
CA ASP A 259 11.34 15.83 5.44
C ASP A 259 12.38 14.94 4.72
N LEU A 260 11.99 14.44 3.53
CA LEU A 260 12.83 13.51 2.75
C LEU A 260 14.18 14.11 2.36
N PRO A 261 14.30 15.40 1.97
CA PRO A 261 15.61 16.03 1.76
C PRO A 261 16.48 16.05 3.02
N GLY A 262 15.92 16.42 4.17
CA GLY A 262 16.62 16.42 5.46
C GLY A 262 17.06 15.02 5.89
N LEU A 263 16.20 14.01 5.70
CA LEU A 263 16.55 12.61 5.95
C LEU A 263 17.67 12.11 5.02
N ALA A 264 17.64 12.48 3.74
CA ALA A 264 18.71 12.11 2.79
C ALA A 264 20.05 12.72 3.19
N ASP A 265 20.07 13.99 3.61
CA ASP A 265 21.27 14.67 4.10
C ASP A 265 21.80 14.01 5.40
N PHE A 266 20.89 13.72 6.33
CA PHE A 266 21.22 13.04 7.58
C PHE A 266 21.82 11.66 7.34
N CYS A 267 21.17 10.82 6.52
CA CYS A 267 21.65 9.47 6.24
C CYS A 267 23.01 9.48 5.53
N ALA A 268 23.23 10.42 4.61
CA ALA A 268 24.54 10.59 3.95
C ALA A 268 25.64 11.00 4.93
N ALA A 269 25.35 11.89 5.88
CA ALA A 269 26.31 12.33 6.89
C ALA A 269 26.66 11.22 7.91
N GLU A 270 25.67 10.38 8.25
CA GLU A 270 25.77 9.34 9.27
C GLU A 270 26.12 7.95 8.71
N ASP A 271 26.36 7.82 7.40
CA ASP A 271 26.61 6.54 6.68
C ASP A 271 25.50 5.49 6.91
N LEU A 272 24.23 5.93 6.86
CA LEU A 272 23.05 5.10 7.01
C LEU A 272 22.37 4.85 5.67
N TRP A 273 21.72 3.70 5.52
CA TRP A 273 20.86 3.43 4.39
C TRP A 273 19.57 4.27 4.49
N PHE A 274 19.27 5.04 3.46
CA PHE A 274 18.02 5.79 3.37
C PHE A 274 17.00 5.00 2.56
N HIS A 275 15.97 4.49 3.23
CA HIS A 275 14.82 3.86 2.59
C HIS A 275 13.63 4.79 2.61
N VAL A 276 12.85 4.85 1.53
CA VAL A 276 11.58 5.58 1.48
C VAL A 276 10.43 4.59 1.31
N ASP A 277 9.52 4.56 2.29
CA ASP A 277 8.19 3.96 2.16
C ASP A 277 7.25 4.98 1.52
N GLY A 278 7.10 4.86 0.21
CA GLY A 278 6.21 5.68 -0.62
C GLY A 278 4.96 4.93 -1.04
N ALA A 279 4.44 4.00 -0.22
CA ALA A 279 3.40 3.03 -0.56
C ALA A 279 2.26 3.61 -1.42
N PHE A 280 1.80 4.82 -1.13
CA PHE A 280 0.87 5.50 -2.02
C PHE A 280 1.36 6.89 -2.44
N GLY A 281 1.99 7.63 -1.54
CA GLY A 281 2.33 9.03 -1.74
C GLY A 281 3.46 9.27 -2.74
N ALA A 282 4.31 8.25 -3.04
CA ALA A 282 5.33 8.37 -4.07
C ALA A 282 4.76 8.87 -5.41
N TRP A 283 3.53 8.51 -5.74
CA TRP A 283 2.89 8.89 -6.98
C TRP A 283 2.50 10.37 -7.08
N ALA A 284 2.58 11.14 -5.99
CA ALA A 284 2.51 12.60 -6.06
C ALA A 284 3.61 13.20 -6.95
N ALA A 285 4.70 12.47 -7.18
CA ALA A 285 5.81 12.87 -8.05
C ALA A 285 5.40 13.12 -9.51
N ILE A 286 4.38 12.42 -10.02
CA ILE A 286 3.93 12.59 -11.40
C ILE A 286 2.95 13.77 -11.60
N ALA A 287 2.36 14.28 -10.52
CA ALA A 287 1.46 15.42 -10.57
C ALA A 287 2.28 16.72 -10.41
N PRO A 288 2.31 17.62 -11.42
CA PRO A 288 3.23 18.76 -11.45
C PRO A 288 3.15 19.68 -10.23
N GLU A 289 1.94 19.91 -9.70
CA GLU A 289 1.73 20.79 -8.54
C GLU A 289 2.16 20.15 -7.22
N SER A 290 2.13 18.80 -7.14
CA SER A 290 2.38 18.03 -5.92
C SER A 290 3.77 17.42 -5.85
N ARG A 291 4.50 17.36 -6.98
CA ARG A 291 5.86 16.78 -7.06
C ARG A 291 6.79 17.27 -5.95
N ARG A 292 6.72 18.57 -5.64
CA ARG A 292 7.56 19.19 -4.60
C ARG A 292 7.37 18.58 -3.21
N LEU A 293 6.20 17.97 -2.94
CA LEU A 293 5.89 17.40 -1.63
C LEU A 293 6.72 16.16 -1.33
N VAL A 294 7.10 15.41 -2.37
CA VAL A 294 7.88 14.18 -2.28
C VAL A 294 9.32 14.35 -2.79
N ALA A 295 9.77 15.60 -2.98
CA ALA A 295 11.15 15.90 -3.37
C ALA A 295 12.12 15.33 -2.32
N GLY A 296 13.26 14.78 -2.78
CA GLY A 296 14.22 14.06 -1.93
C GLY A 296 14.04 12.54 -1.97
N MET A 297 12.84 12.04 -2.37
CA MET A 297 12.59 10.62 -2.54
C MET A 297 13.55 9.97 -3.55
N GLU A 298 13.88 10.68 -4.61
CA GLU A 298 14.81 10.27 -5.64
C GLU A 298 16.25 10.09 -5.14
N ARG A 299 16.56 10.56 -3.94
CA ARG A 299 17.88 10.42 -3.29
C ARG A 299 17.98 9.15 -2.43
N ALA A 300 16.88 8.46 -2.19
CA ALA A 300 16.87 7.25 -1.36
C ALA A 300 17.76 6.14 -1.95
N ASP A 301 18.35 5.32 -1.08
CA ASP A 301 19.07 4.09 -1.47
C ASP A 301 18.08 3.00 -1.90
N SER A 302 16.88 3.01 -1.34
CA SER A 302 15.77 2.18 -1.80
C SER A 302 14.42 2.88 -1.64
N LEU A 303 13.49 2.59 -2.56
CA LEU A 303 12.16 3.16 -2.62
C LEU A 303 11.12 2.04 -2.82
N ALA A 304 10.13 1.97 -1.93
CA ALA A 304 9.00 1.06 -2.04
C ALA A 304 7.71 1.82 -2.34
N PHE A 305 6.89 1.31 -3.27
CA PHE A 305 5.61 1.92 -3.62
C PHE A 305 4.63 0.89 -4.19
N ASP A 306 3.33 1.21 -4.14
CA ASP A 306 2.26 0.39 -4.69
C ASP A 306 1.62 1.02 -5.94
N LEU A 307 1.56 0.24 -7.01
CA LEU A 307 0.82 0.62 -8.21
C LEU A 307 -0.68 0.29 -8.04
N HIS A 308 -1.02 -0.68 -7.18
CA HIS A 308 -2.41 -1.03 -6.91
C HIS A 308 -3.15 -0.07 -5.97
N LYS A 309 -2.46 0.90 -5.33
CA LYS A 309 -3.09 1.94 -4.51
C LYS A 309 -3.50 3.14 -5.37
N TRP A 310 -2.75 4.21 -5.36
CA TRP A 310 -3.13 5.47 -6.02
C TRP A 310 -3.05 5.46 -7.54
N MET A 311 -2.25 4.56 -8.13
CA MET A 311 -2.28 4.33 -9.58
C MET A 311 -3.50 3.50 -10.03
N ASN A 312 -4.30 3.02 -9.09
CA ASN A 312 -5.56 2.31 -9.36
C ASN A 312 -5.42 1.08 -10.28
N LEU A 313 -4.28 0.38 -10.24
CA LEU A 313 -4.15 -0.89 -10.94
C LEU A 313 -4.80 -2.02 -10.12
N THR A 314 -5.20 -3.11 -10.79
CA THR A 314 -5.79 -4.25 -10.11
C THR A 314 -4.79 -4.91 -9.14
N TYR A 315 -5.26 -5.32 -7.96
CA TYR A 315 -4.47 -6.04 -6.98
C TYR A 315 -4.00 -7.41 -7.49
N PRO A 316 -2.83 -7.92 -7.05
CA PRO A 316 -1.78 -7.20 -6.32
C PRO A 316 -0.70 -6.66 -7.28
N VAL A 317 -0.11 -5.50 -7.03
CA VAL A 317 1.13 -5.05 -7.65
C VAL A 317 1.76 -3.89 -6.86
N GLY A 318 2.94 -4.15 -6.30
CA GLY A 318 3.85 -3.17 -5.72
C GLY A 318 5.18 -3.18 -6.44
N CYS A 319 6.10 -2.34 -6.00
CA CYS A 319 7.44 -2.25 -6.56
C CYS A 319 8.45 -1.86 -5.48
N VAL A 320 9.65 -2.40 -5.58
CA VAL A 320 10.84 -1.90 -4.90
C VAL A 320 11.87 -1.49 -5.94
N LEU A 321 12.47 -0.32 -5.75
CA LEU A 321 13.66 0.12 -6.47
C LEU A 321 14.82 0.19 -5.49
N VAL A 322 16.01 -0.22 -5.92
CA VAL A 322 17.25 -0.20 -5.13
C VAL A 322 18.33 0.48 -5.95
N ARG A 323 18.87 1.58 -5.43
CA ARG A 323 19.86 2.42 -6.14
C ARG A 323 21.09 1.61 -6.56
N ASP A 324 21.65 0.84 -5.64
CA ASP A 324 22.74 -0.08 -5.92
C ASP A 324 22.20 -1.46 -6.32
N ALA A 325 22.07 -1.69 -7.62
CA ALA A 325 21.61 -2.96 -8.17
C ALA A 325 22.49 -4.14 -7.75
N GLN A 326 23.80 -3.93 -7.53
CA GLN A 326 24.70 -4.97 -7.08
C GLN A 326 24.41 -5.38 -5.63
N ALA A 327 24.15 -4.43 -4.73
CA ALA A 327 23.75 -4.74 -3.36
C ALA A 327 22.47 -5.57 -3.28
N GLN A 328 21.54 -5.35 -4.22
CA GLN A 328 20.33 -6.17 -4.34
C GLN A 328 20.66 -7.60 -4.79
N LEU A 329 21.46 -7.76 -5.83
CA LEU A 329 21.96 -9.06 -6.29
C LEU A 329 22.72 -9.80 -5.19
N ASP A 330 23.67 -9.13 -4.53
CA ASP A 330 24.47 -9.71 -3.45
C ASP A 330 23.60 -10.20 -2.29
N THR A 331 22.42 -9.61 -2.10
CA THR A 331 21.48 -10.01 -1.06
C THR A 331 20.69 -11.28 -1.41
N PHE A 332 20.28 -11.46 -2.66
CA PHE A 332 19.30 -12.49 -3.01
C PHE A 332 19.80 -13.54 -3.98
N SER A 333 20.80 -13.24 -4.82
CA SER A 333 21.21 -14.17 -5.87
C SER A 333 21.70 -15.51 -5.29
N LEU A 334 21.06 -16.58 -5.75
CA LEU A 334 21.39 -17.98 -5.49
C LEU A 334 21.11 -18.77 -6.76
N THR A 335 22.15 -19.31 -7.39
CA THR A 335 22.01 -20.12 -8.61
C THR A 335 22.17 -21.60 -8.27
N PRO A 336 21.08 -22.35 -7.95
CA PRO A 336 21.16 -23.77 -7.73
C PRO A 336 21.51 -24.49 -9.03
N SER A 337 22.10 -25.69 -8.91
CA SER A 337 22.63 -26.44 -10.06
C SER A 337 21.60 -26.76 -11.14
N TYR A 338 20.32 -26.89 -10.78
CA TYR A 338 19.21 -27.15 -11.73
C TYR A 338 18.76 -25.87 -12.47
N LEU A 339 19.16 -24.68 -12.01
CA LEU A 339 18.93 -23.39 -12.64
C LEU A 339 20.24 -22.74 -13.11
N ALA A 340 21.33 -23.53 -13.18
CA ALA A 340 22.61 -22.98 -13.64
C ALA A 340 22.45 -22.30 -15.00
N HIS A 341 22.93 -21.07 -15.09
CA HIS A 341 22.93 -20.31 -16.34
C HIS A 341 23.66 -21.11 -17.43
N GLY A 342 23.03 -21.25 -18.59
CA GLY A 342 23.65 -21.88 -19.75
C GLY A 342 24.81 -21.03 -20.24
N GLU A 343 25.89 -21.69 -20.71
CA GLU A 343 26.96 -20.99 -21.41
C GLU A 343 26.44 -20.58 -22.81
N GLY A 344 26.57 -19.28 -23.14
CA GLY A 344 26.23 -18.72 -24.45
C GLY A 344 24.84 -18.07 -24.51
N ASP A 345 24.39 -17.79 -25.74
CA ASP A 345 23.21 -17.00 -26.09
C ASP A 345 22.01 -17.85 -26.59
N ARG A 346 22.01 -19.16 -26.29
CA ARG A 346 21.03 -20.09 -26.84
C ARG A 346 20.26 -20.83 -25.74
N GLY A 347 18.93 -20.92 -25.96
CA GLY A 347 18.02 -21.66 -25.08
C GLY A 347 17.49 -20.84 -23.91
N LEU A 348 16.56 -21.42 -23.16
CA LEU A 348 15.87 -20.73 -22.05
C LEU A 348 16.79 -20.33 -20.88
N THR A 349 17.88 -21.07 -20.68
CA THR A 349 18.82 -20.82 -19.57
C THR A 349 19.96 -19.86 -19.93
N ALA A 350 20.02 -19.38 -21.17
CA ALA A 350 20.98 -18.34 -21.56
C ALA A 350 20.65 -17.02 -20.84
N VAL A 351 21.69 -16.21 -20.58
CA VAL A 351 21.55 -14.95 -19.84
C VAL A 351 21.73 -13.79 -20.81
N ASP A 352 20.62 -13.15 -21.16
CA ASP A 352 20.59 -11.90 -21.92
C ASP A 352 20.33 -10.71 -20.99
N VAL A 353 19.43 -10.91 -20.03
CA VAL A 353 19.07 -9.93 -19.00
C VAL A 353 19.20 -10.58 -17.62
N PRO A 354 19.42 -9.80 -16.54
CA PRO A 354 19.41 -10.33 -15.18
C PRO A 354 18.09 -11.07 -14.89
N TRP A 355 18.18 -12.20 -14.23
CA TRP A 355 17.01 -12.91 -13.78
C TRP A 355 16.40 -12.16 -12.59
N LEU A 356 15.13 -11.80 -12.71
CA LEU A 356 14.45 -11.05 -11.66
C LEU A 356 14.26 -11.86 -10.37
N SER A 357 14.34 -13.19 -10.43
CA SER A 357 14.40 -14.06 -9.25
C SER A 357 15.68 -13.89 -8.42
N ASP A 358 16.74 -13.32 -9.00
CA ASP A 358 17.99 -13.07 -8.31
C ASP A 358 17.99 -11.75 -7.50
N VAL A 359 16.94 -10.94 -7.63
CA VAL A 359 16.80 -9.64 -6.95
C VAL A 359 15.66 -9.62 -5.93
N GLY A 360 15.13 -10.79 -5.56
CA GLY A 360 14.10 -10.98 -4.56
C GLY A 360 14.10 -12.38 -3.98
N PHE A 361 13.16 -12.68 -3.10
CA PHE A 361 13.08 -13.99 -2.43
C PHE A 361 12.15 -14.99 -3.14
N GLU A 362 11.37 -14.54 -4.13
CA GLU A 362 10.40 -15.36 -4.86
C GLU A 362 11.00 -15.88 -6.17
N LEU A 363 10.91 -17.19 -6.40
CA LEU A 363 11.29 -17.79 -7.67
C LEU A 363 10.15 -17.76 -8.69
N SER A 364 8.99 -18.30 -8.31
CA SER A 364 7.80 -18.32 -9.14
C SER A 364 6.95 -17.08 -8.88
N ARG A 365 6.88 -16.20 -9.88
CA ARG A 365 6.17 -14.92 -9.78
C ARG A 365 5.14 -14.80 -10.88
N GLY A 366 3.99 -14.20 -10.56
CA GLY A 366 2.93 -13.92 -11.53
C GLY A 366 3.29 -12.76 -12.48
N PHE A 367 2.59 -12.68 -13.62
CA PHE A 367 2.82 -11.65 -14.64
C PHE A 367 2.18 -10.31 -14.25
N HIS A 368 2.60 -9.73 -13.11
CA HIS A 368 2.08 -8.45 -12.60
C HIS A 368 2.35 -7.27 -13.53
N ALA A 369 3.42 -7.33 -14.32
CA ALA A 369 3.80 -6.26 -15.23
C ALA A 369 2.78 -6.02 -16.35
N LEU A 370 2.04 -7.05 -16.80
CA LEU A 370 1.11 -6.91 -17.94
C LEU A 370 0.02 -5.89 -17.67
N LYS A 371 -0.60 -5.92 -16.49
CA LYS A 371 -1.66 -4.97 -16.12
C LYS A 371 -1.13 -3.53 -15.99
N VAL A 372 0.10 -3.36 -15.53
CA VAL A 372 0.77 -2.05 -15.47
C VAL A 372 1.00 -1.53 -16.88
N TRP A 373 1.63 -2.37 -17.70
CA TRP A 373 1.99 -2.05 -19.09
C TRP A 373 0.77 -1.68 -19.95
N MET A 374 -0.29 -2.49 -19.89
CA MET A 374 -1.53 -2.25 -20.66
C MET A 374 -2.24 -0.98 -20.17
N SER A 375 -2.37 -0.77 -18.86
CA SER A 375 -3.07 0.39 -18.31
C SER A 375 -2.31 1.70 -18.58
N LEU A 376 -0.97 1.70 -18.46
CA LEU A 376 -0.16 2.87 -18.82
C LEU A 376 -0.24 3.18 -20.33
N LYS A 377 -0.30 2.18 -21.19
CA LYS A 377 -0.48 2.40 -22.63
C LYS A 377 -1.88 2.88 -23.01
N GLU A 378 -2.92 2.39 -22.32
CA GLU A 378 -4.30 2.84 -22.56
C GLU A 378 -4.51 4.30 -22.19
N HIS A 379 -4.04 4.68 -21.00
CA HIS A 379 -4.38 5.97 -20.42
C HIS A 379 -3.29 7.03 -20.61
N GLY A 380 -2.04 6.63 -20.75
CA GLY A 380 -0.88 7.53 -20.72
C GLY A 380 -0.60 8.10 -19.33
N THR A 381 0.66 8.44 -19.07
CA THR A 381 1.12 8.97 -17.77
C THR A 381 0.49 10.30 -17.39
N GLU A 382 0.19 11.16 -18.38
CA GLU A 382 -0.48 12.44 -18.17
C GLU A 382 -1.90 12.30 -17.58
N LYS A 383 -2.65 11.28 -18.00
CA LYS A 383 -3.98 11.03 -17.43
C LYS A 383 -3.88 10.57 -15.98
N PHE A 384 -2.93 9.70 -15.65
CA PHE A 384 -2.66 9.32 -14.27
C PHE A 384 -2.26 10.53 -13.42
N ALA A 385 -1.39 11.41 -13.92
CA ALA A 385 -1.02 12.64 -13.24
C ALA A 385 -2.23 13.54 -12.95
N ARG A 386 -3.14 13.71 -13.92
CA ARG A 386 -4.39 14.46 -13.72
C ARG A 386 -5.33 13.82 -12.70
N VAL A 387 -5.43 12.48 -12.69
CA VAL A 387 -6.25 11.75 -11.69
C VAL A 387 -5.69 11.93 -10.28
N ILE A 388 -4.37 11.85 -10.10
CA ILE A 388 -3.72 12.10 -8.81
C ILE A 388 -3.96 13.53 -8.35
N GLN A 389 -3.76 14.53 -9.22
CA GLN A 389 -4.04 15.92 -8.89
C GLN A 389 -5.52 16.13 -8.55
N GLN A 390 -6.43 15.52 -9.32
CA GLN A 390 -7.88 15.56 -9.03
C GLN A 390 -8.20 15.03 -7.63
N ASN A 391 -7.59 13.94 -7.20
CA ASN A 391 -7.82 13.40 -5.86
C ASN A 391 -7.31 14.34 -4.75
N ILE A 392 -6.18 15.01 -4.96
CA ILE A 392 -5.69 16.05 -4.05
C ILE A 392 -6.66 17.23 -3.98
N ASP A 393 -7.17 17.67 -5.13
CA ASP A 393 -8.13 18.78 -5.20
C ASP A 393 -9.48 18.39 -4.59
N GLN A 394 -9.88 17.12 -4.70
CA GLN A 394 -11.07 16.58 -4.03
C GLN A 394 -10.89 16.51 -2.50
N ALA A 395 -9.71 16.17 -2.01
CA ALA A 395 -9.41 16.22 -0.58
C ALA A 395 -9.50 17.66 -0.05
N ARG A 396 -8.93 18.61 -0.75
CA ARG A 396 -9.07 20.06 -0.40
C ARG A 396 -10.53 20.54 -0.46
N TYR A 397 -11.31 20.03 -1.42
CA TYR A 397 -12.74 20.30 -1.48
C TYR A 397 -13.48 19.76 -0.24
N LEU A 398 -13.22 18.53 0.15
CA LEU A 398 -13.78 17.94 1.39
C LEU A 398 -13.36 18.73 2.63
N GLU A 399 -12.08 19.12 2.72
CA GLU A 399 -11.58 19.99 3.79
C GLU A 399 -12.38 21.30 3.90
N GLY A 400 -12.67 21.93 2.76
CA GLY A 400 -13.54 23.12 2.71
C GLY A 400 -14.96 22.87 3.18
N LEU A 401 -15.57 21.70 2.88
CA LEU A 401 -16.88 21.30 3.36
C LEU A 401 -16.88 21.09 4.88
N VAL A 402 -15.85 20.42 5.40
CA VAL A 402 -15.67 20.20 6.85
C VAL A 402 -15.54 21.52 7.59
N ALA A 403 -14.70 22.44 7.09
CA ALA A 403 -14.51 23.76 7.68
C ALA A 403 -15.77 24.63 7.67
N ALA A 404 -16.67 24.43 6.71
CA ALA A 404 -17.95 25.14 6.61
C ALA A 404 -19.05 24.57 7.52
N ALA A 405 -18.89 23.37 8.07
CA ALA A 405 -19.86 22.70 8.93
C ALA A 405 -19.48 22.88 10.42
N PRO A 406 -20.23 23.67 11.19
CA PRO A 406 -19.91 23.97 12.59
C PRO A 406 -20.03 22.75 13.52
N GLU A 407 -20.66 21.68 13.06
CA GLU A 407 -20.79 20.40 13.76
C GLU A 407 -19.55 19.48 13.60
N LEU A 408 -18.58 19.87 12.73
CA LEU A 408 -17.42 19.05 12.41
C LEU A 408 -16.12 19.71 12.89
N GLU A 409 -15.17 18.87 13.28
CA GLU A 409 -13.81 19.25 13.66
C GLU A 409 -12.80 18.49 12.79
N GLN A 410 -11.87 19.19 12.18
CA GLN A 410 -10.77 18.59 11.42
C GLN A 410 -9.57 18.31 12.35
N ALA A 411 -8.89 17.16 12.15
CA ALA A 411 -7.73 16.80 12.96
C ALA A 411 -6.48 17.61 12.61
N LEU A 412 -6.19 17.71 11.32
CA LEU A 412 -5.00 18.35 10.74
C LEU A 412 -5.34 18.84 9.33
N PRO A 413 -4.67 19.86 8.81
CA PRO A 413 -4.78 20.24 7.40
C PRO A 413 -4.38 19.09 6.47
N ALA A 414 -5.15 18.88 5.41
CA ALA A 414 -4.86 17.83 4.41
C ALA A 414 -3.52 18.11 3.70
N GLN A 415 -2.58 17.20 3.78
CA GLN A 415 -1.26 17.36 3.15
C GLN A 415 -1.21 16.77 1.74
N LEU A 416 -1.84 15.61 1.54
CA LEU A 416 -2.02 14.95 0.24
C LEU A 416 -3.51 14.82 -0.06
N ASN A 417 -3.99 13.60 -0.03
CA ASN A 417 -5.33 13.19 -0.39
C ASN A 417 -6.08 12.52 0.78
N ILE A 418 -5.64 12.74 2.02
CA ILE A 418 -6.28 12.22 3.22
C ILE A 418 -6.86 13.38 4.04
N VAL A 419 -8.12 13.25 4.43
CA VAL A 419 -8.83 14.18 5.31
C VAL A 419 -9.34 13.42 6.52
N CYS A 420 -8.94 13.88 7.72
CA CYS A 420 -9.39 13.32 8.99
C CYS A 420 -10.24 14.33 9.73
N PHE A 421 -11.49 13.99 10.00
CA PHE A 421 -12.44 14.87 10.69
C PHE A 421 -13.39 14.07 11.58
N ARG A 422 -14.06 14.74 12.53
CA ARG A 422 -15.04 14.10 13.41
C ARG A 422 -16.26 15.00 13.64
N TYR A 423 -17.37 14.39 13.96
CA TYR A 423 -18.55 15.09 14.44
C TYR A 423 -18.38 15.45 15.92
N VAL A 424 -18.69 16.71 16.27
CA VAL A 424 -18.56 17.27 17.64
C VAL A 424 -19.86 17.88 18.13
N GLY A 425 -20.91 17.94 17.31
CA GLY A 425 -22.20 18.56 17.66
C GLY A 425 -22.23 20.09 17.53
N ARG A 426 -23.42 20.67 17.66
CA ARG A 426 -23.59 22.13 17.62
C ARG A 426 -23.06 22.76 18.93
N GLY A 427 -21.95 23.46 18.87
CA GLY A 427 -21.34 24.18 19.97
C GLY A 427 -19.95 23.72 20.40
N GLY A 428 -19.42 22.62 19.81
CA GLY A 428 -18.07 22.12 20.12
C GLY A 428 -16.91 22.75 19.33
N GLY A 429 -17.21 23.49 18.25
CA GLY A 429 -16.22 24.06 17.31
C GLY A 429 -15.76 25.49 17.59
N GLY A 430 -15.81 26.00 18.81
CA GLY A 430 -15.31 27.33 19.17
C GLY A 430 -13.88 27.27 19.65
N THR A 431 -12.92 27.86 18.91
CA THR A 431 -11.70 28.40 19.53
C THR A 431 -12.15 29.32 20.65
N ALA A 432 -11.89 28.92 21.92
CA ALA A 432 -12.22 29.76 23.08
C ALA A 432 -11.50 31.12 22.92
N PRO A 433 -12.23 32.25 23.02
CA PRO A 433 -11.56 33.51 23.24
C PRO A 433 -10.92 33.49 24.62
N ASP A 434 -9.74 34.07 24.74
CA ASP A 434 -8.95 34.22 25.95
C ASP A 434 -9.84 34.57 27.18
N GLY A 435 -9.91 33.67 28.15
CA GLY A 435 -10.57 33.94 29.43
C GLY A 435 -10.88 32.68 30.23
N ALA A 436 -9.92 32.22 31.02
CA ALA A 436 -10.01 31.37 32.23
C ALA A 436 -11.32 30.59 32.45
N ALA A 437 -11.46 29.42 31.89
CA ALA A 437 -12.23 28.32 32.45
C ALA A 437 -11.24 27.37 33.12
N GLN A 438 -11.45 27.02 34.41
CA GLN A 438 -10.74 25.91 35.02
C GLN A 438 -11.04 24.65 34.21
N GLU A 439 -10.02 24.17 33.47
CA GLU A 439 -10.06 22.91 32.78
C GLU A 439 -10.25 21.79 33.81
N ASP A 440 -11.39 21.11 33.78
CA ASP A 440 -11.57 19.80 34.39
C ASP A 440 -10.98 18.75 33.44
N PRO A 441 -9.75 18.26 33.65
CA PRO A 441 -9.10 17.30 32.74
C PRO A 441 -9.88 15.97 32.63
N ASP A 442 -10.56 15.58 33.72
CA ASP A 442 -11.36 14.35 33.77
C ASP A 442 -12.68 14.51 32.99
N GLY A 443 -13.30 15.70 33.06
CA GLY A 443 -14.48 16.04 32.26
C GLY A 443 -14.17 16.06 30.75
N ALA A 444 -13.10 16.75 30.36
CA ALA A 444 -12.66 16.81 28.96
C ALA A 444 -12.28 15.42 28.39
N ALA A 445 -11.67 14.55 29.22
CA ALA A 445 -11.36 13.18 28.82
C ALA A 445 -12.61 12.32 28.62
N ARG A 446 -13.64 12.47 29.48
CA ARG A 446 -14.94 11.78 29.33
C ARG A 446 -15.69 12.24 28.10
N ASP A 447 -15.71 13.53 27.81
CA ASP A 447 -16.33 14.11 26.62
C ASP A 447 -15.68 13.59 25.33
N ASN A 448 -14.33 13.50 25.32
CA ASN A 448 -13.62 12.93 24.18
C ASN A 448 -13.91 11.44 23.98
N ALA A 449 -14.02 10.64 25.06
CA ALA A 449 -14.35 9.22 24.93
C ALA A 449 -15.79 9.02 24.38
N ALA A 450 -16.73 9.87 24.76
CA ALA A 450 -18.08 9.85 24.22
C ALA A 450 -18.11 10.23 22.73
N LEU A 451 -17.35 11.26 22.35
CA LEU A 451 -17.20 11.66 20.95
C LEU A 451 -16.50 10.57 20.11
N ASP A 452 -15.51 9.88 20.66
CA ASP A 452 -14.83 8.77 20.00
C ASP A 452 -15.78 7.61 19.70
N GLN A 453 -16.65 7.28 20.67
CA GLN A 453 -17.69 6.25 20.47
C GLN A 453 -18.73 6.70 19.45
N LEU A 454 -19.23 7.94 19.54
CA LEU A 454 -20.18 8.50 18.61
C LEU A 454 -19.66 8.47 17.16
N ASN A 455 -18.40 8.89 16.93
CA ASN A 455 -17.81 8.88 15.61
C ASN A 455 -17.56 7.45 15.08
N LYS A 456 -17.32 6.48 15.99
CA LYS A 456 -17.27 5.06 15.59
C LYS A 456 -18.66 4.54 15.18
N GLU A 457 -19.71 4.92 15.86
CA GLU A 457 -21.09 4.55 15.47
C GLU A 457 -21.49 5.20 14.14
N ILE A 458 -21.12 6.48 13.91
CA ILE A 458 -21.35 7.15 12.61
C ILE A 458 -20.65 6.38 11.48
N GLU A 459 -19.40 5.94 11.67
CA GLU A 459 -18.69 5.12 10.69
C GLU A 459 -19.45 3.83 10.36
N LEU A 460 -19.90 3.10 11.40
CA LEU A 460 -20.64 1.86 11.24
C LEU A 460 -21.97 2.06 10.50
N GLU A 461 -22.74 3.08 10.87
CA GLU A 461 -24.00 3.42 10.21
C GLU A 461 -23.81 3.79 8.73
N LEU A 462 -22.74 4.53 8.39
CA LEU A 462 -22.42 4.84 6.99
C LEU A 462 -22.13 3.58 6.18
N GLN A 463 -21.40 2.63 6.77
CA GLN A 463 -21.05 1.36 6.13
C GLN A 463 -22.27 0.44 6.02
N GLU A 464 -23.00 0.19 7.12
CA GLU A 464 -24.11 -0.75 7.18
C GLU A 464 -25.30 -0.32 6.34
N ARG A 465 -25.53 1.00 6.22
CA ARG A 465 -26.54 1.55 5.30
C ARG A 465 -26.07 1.63 3.84
N GLY A 466 -24.86 1.19 3.53
CA GLY A 466 -24.28 1.20 2.18
C GLY A 466 -24.07 2.61 1.60
N ILE A 467 -24.00 3.63 2.45
CA ILE A 467 -23.90 5.04 2.04
C ILE A 467 -22.47 5.35 1.57
N ALA A 468 -21.49 5.07 2.44
CA ALA A 468 -20.09 5.33 2.21
C ALA A 468 -19.22 4.46 3.13
N VAL A 469 -17.96 4.25 2.79
CA VAL A 469 -17.00 3.48 3.59
C VAL A 469 -15.78 4.35 3.89
N PRO A 470 -15.83 5.26 4.86
CA PRO A 470 -14.65 5.80 5.50
C PRO A 470 -14.06 4.75 6.46
N SER A 471 -12.85 4.98 6.98
CA SER A 471 -12.33 4.26 8.15
C SER A 471 -12.17 5.23 9.34
N VAL A 472 -11.69 4.73 10.47
CA VAL A 472 -11.35 5.55 11.64
C VAL A 472 -9.85 5.50 11.89
N SER A 473 -9.24 6.66 12.12
CA SER A 473 -7.85 6.80 12.61
C SER A 473 -7.82 7.46 13.98
N THR A 474 -6.82 7.09 14.78
CA THR A 474 -6.56 7.75 16.07
C THR A 474 -5.41 8.74 15.89
N ILE A 475 -5.66 10.01 16.12
CA ILE A 475 -4.70 11.10 16.02
C ILE A 475 -4.67 11.83 17.37
N ASN A 476 -3.50 11.93 17.99
CA ASN A 476 -3.34 12.54 19.31
C ASN A 476 -4.33 12.01 20.34
N GLY A 477 -4.58 10.68 20.33
CA GLY A 477 -5.46 9.99 21.28
C GLY A 477 -6.95 10.20 21.04
N ARG A 478 -7.37 10.81 19.92
CA ARG A 478 -8.76 11.06 19.53
C ARG A 478 -9.10 10.37 18.24
N LYS A 479 -10.32 9.85 18.11
CA LYS A 479 -10.79 9.17 16.88
C LYS A 479 -11.39 10.17 15.90
N TYR A 480 -11.03 9.97 14.63
CA TYR A 480 -11.51 10.76 13.50
C TYR A 480 -11.93 9.83 12.36
N LEU A 481 -12.99 10.18 11.66
CA LEU A 481 -13.29 9.59 10.36
C LEU A 481 -12.13 9.89 9.44
N HIS A 482 -11.62 8.86 8.79
CA HIS A 482 -10.48 8.91 7.89
C HIS A 482 -10.95 8.67 6.46
N VAL A 483 -10.71 9.64 5.59
CA VAL A 483 -11.12 9.65 4.18
C VAL A 483 -9.90 9.77 3.29
N ALA A 484 -9.46 8.64 2.72
CA ALA A 484 -8.36 8.58 1.77
C ALA A 484 -8.89 8.68 0.33
N VAL A 485 -8.73 9.84 -0.29
CA VAL A 485 -9.26 10.14 -1.63
C VAL A 485 -8.28 9.60 -2.68
N ALA A 486 -8.25 8.28 -2.88
CA ALA A 486 -7.43 7.60 -3.89
C ALA A 486 -8.26 7.02 -5.06
N ASN A 487 -9.59 7.19 -5.03
CA ASN A 487 -10.52 6.56 -5.94
C ASN A 487 -10.78 7.45 -7.18
N HIS A 488 -10.42 6.95 -8.35
CA HIS A 488 -10.62 7.70 -9.61
C HIS A 488 -12.10 7.84 -10.02
N ARG A 489 -13.02 7.11 -9.37
CA ARG A 489 -14.48 7.16 -9.64
C ARG A 489 -15.20 8.14 -8.74
N SER A 490 -14.56 8.67 -7.69
CA SER A 490 -15.17 9.65 -6.78
C SER A 490 -15.42 10.97 -7.48
N ARG A 491 -16.53 11.61 -7.12
CA ARG A 491 -16.95 12.95 -7.58
C ARG A 491 -17.17 13.87 -6.40
N ARG A 492 -17.20 15.18 -6.61
CA ARG A 492 -17.46 16.16 -5.54
C ARG A 492 -18.80 15.91 -4.83
N GLU A 493 -19.83 15.53 -5.56
CA GLU A 493 -21.14 15.18 -5.01
C GLU A 493 -21.13 14.03 -3.99
N ASP A 494 -20.14 13.13 -4.09
CA ASP A 494 -19.96 12.04 -3.12
C ASP A 494 -19.46 12.56 -1.76
N PHE A 495 -18.64 13.61 -1.76
CA PHE A 495 -18.18 14.28 -0.53
C PHE A 495 -19.26 15.19 0.07
N ASP A 496 -20.08 15.86 -0.77
CA ASP A 496 -21.27 16.58 -0.31
C ASP A 496 -22.22 15.64 0.42
N LEU A 497 -22.44 14.43 -0.14
CA LEU A 497 -23.24 13.38 0.49
C LEU A 497 -22.62 12.95 1.83
N LEU A 498 -21.32 12.67 1.87
CA LEU A 498 -20.61 12.22 3.07
C LEU A 498 -20.82 13.20 4.22
N VAL A 499 -20.50 14.49 4.00
CA VAL A 499 -20.58 15.52 5.04
C VAL A 499 -22.03 15.66 5.55
N ARG A 500 -23.00 15.70 4.64
CA ARG A 500 -24.43 15.77 5.00
C ARG A 500 -24.85 14.57 5.87
N GLU A 501 -24.48 13.36 5.48
CA GLU A 501 -24.85 12.14 6.20
C GLU A 501 -24.13 12.03 7.56
N VAL A 502 -22.88 12.45 7.67
CA VAL A 502 -22.17 12.51 8.96
C VAL A 502 -22.87 13.47 9.92
N VAL A 503 -23.25 14.66 9.46
CA VAL A 503 -23.97 15.64 10.30
C VAL A 503 -25.36 15.12 10.70
N ARG A 504 -26.08 14.50 9.75
CA ARG A 504 -27.41 13.92 10.03
C ARG A 504 -27.35 12.79 11.05
N LEU A 505 -26.44 11.80 10.83
CA LEU A 505 -26.25 10.66 11.73
C LEU A 505 -25.74 11.08 13.09
N GLY A 506 -24.79 12.03 13.13
CA GLY A 506 -24.29 12.59 14.38
C GLY A 506 -25.39 13.25 15.21
N GLY A 507 -26.33 13.98 14.58
CA GLY A 507 -27.52 14.51 15.24
C GLY A 507 -28.45 13.42 15.77
N GLU A 508 -28.80 12.44 14.94
CA GLU A 508 -29.70 11.32 15.32
C GLU A 508 -29.12 10.50 16.50
N LEU A 509 -27.82 10.16 16.46
CA LEU A 509 -27.15 9.34 17.49
C LEU A 509 -26.87 10.12 18.79
N SER A 510 -26.84 11.46 18.74
CA SER A 510 -26.64 12.30 19.93
C SER A 510 -27.94 12.53 20.72
N GLU A 511 -29.12 12.37 20.09
CA GLU A 511 -30.44 12.57 20.73
C GLU A 511 -31.01 11.26 21.30
N GLY A 512 -30.47 10.10 20.97
CA GLY A 512 -30.91 8.76 21.42
C GLY A 512 -30.05 8.21 22.52
#